data_f6beb691aeea6624f7e329e98049f709
#
_entry.id   f6beb691aeea6624f7e329e98049f709
#
_cell.length_a   1.000
_cell.length_b   1.000
_cell.length_c   1.000
_cell.angle_alpha   90.00
_cell.angle_beta   90.00
_cell.angle_gamma   90.00
#
_symmetry.space_group_name_H-M   'P 1'
#
loop_
_entity.id
_entity.type
_entity.pdbx_description
1 polymer ?
#
loop_
_entity_poly.entity_id
_entity_poly.type
_entity_poly.pdbx_seq_one_letter_code
_entity_poly.pdbx_strand_id
1 'polypeptide(L)'
;MLLGEAVVAIWNGITDEGRAAFYAWHVTEHIPERIGISGFLRGRRYRATDTKTHPEFFTLYEVETFAVTTSQAYLDRLNNPTPWTKTATEAFRDTSRGACHVIKSVGPGSGGNLATIRFDVASGKEQAAKAALSDLVQSLSRLPQVTGAHIAATDLDASGVKTAESKGRSDIQAPPNWFVLIETCTAERLKEPIEKILRSEFVQTPNVGLYVLEYARLRTDHDRG
;
A
#
# COMPACT_ATOMS: atom_id res chain seq x y z
N MET A 1 13.27 3.99 3.64
CA MET A 1 12.94 2.54 3.79
C MET A 1 11.58 2.37 4.44
N LEU A 2 10.92 1.23 4.20
CA LEU A 2 9.81 0.76 5.01
C LEU A 2 10.30 0.39 6.41
N LEU A 3 9.42 0.55 7.41
CA LEU A 3 9.77 0.38 8.82
C LEU A 3 9.68 -1.07 9.32
N GLY A 4 9.03 -1.97 8.55
CA GLY A 4 8.83 -3.35 8.96
C GLY A 4 8.99 -4.35 7.83
N GLU A 5 8.66 -5.60 8.12
CA GLU A 5 8.83 -6.75 7.21
C GLU A 5 7.57 -7.05 6.36
N ALA A 6 6.47 -6.37 6.66
CA ALA A 6 5.21 -6.54 5.94
C ALA A 6 4.43 -5.22 5.83
N VAL A 7 3.46 -5.21 4.91
CA VAL A 7 2.59 -4.06 4.69
C VAL A 7 1.15 -4.49 4.44
N VAL A 8 0.20 -3.61 4.79
CA VAL A 8 -1.16 -3.65 4.24
C VAL A 8 -1.26 -2.54 3.21
N ALA A 9 -1.45 -2.90 1.95
CA ALA A 9 -1.52 -2.00 0.81
C ALA A 9 -2.97 -1.93 0.29
N ILE A 10 -3.52 -0.73 0.18
CA ILE A 10 -4.92 -0.51 -0.17
C ILE A 10 -4.99 0.54 -1.27
N TRP A 11 -5.59 0.18 -2.40
CA TRP A 11 -5.96 1.10 -3.47
C TRP A 11 -7.49 1.25 -3.46
N ASN A 12 -8.00 2.45 -3.51
CA ASN A 12 -9.45 2.72 -3.56
C ASN A 12 -9.77 4.04 -4.24
N GLY A 13 -10.94 4.10 -4.88
CA GLY A 13 -11.61 5.33 -5.25
C GLY A 13 -12.62 5.75 -4.20
N ILE A 14 -13.09 6.99 -4.27
CA ILE A 14 -14.14 7.55 -3.41
C ILE A 14 -15.12 8.33 -4.29
N THR A 15 -16.43 8.20 -4.02
CA THR A 15 -17.43 9.06 -4.68
C THR A 15 -17.23 10.53 -4.30
N ASP A 16 -17.64 11.44 -5.17
CA ASP A 16 -17.48 12.88 -4.91
C ASP A 16 -18.25 13.32 -3.66
N GLU A 17 -19.46 12.78 -3.45
CA GLU A 17 -20.29 13.08 -2.27
C GLU A 17 -19.65 12.59 -0.96
N GLY A 18 -18.95 11.46 -1.00
CA GLY A 18 -18.30 10.86 0.17
C GLY A 18 -16.92 11.46 0.49
N ARG A 19 -16.36 12.26 -0.40
CA ARG A 19 -14.96 12.73 -0.33
C ARG A 19 -14.64 13.51 0.97
N ALA A 20 -15.47 14.46 1.34
CA ALA A 20 -15.23 15.25 2.55
C ALA A 20 -15.30 14.39 3.81
N ALA A 21 -16.27 13.47 3.89
CA ALA A 21 -16.41 12.54 4.99
C ALA A 21 -15.23 11.55 5.07
N PHE A 22 -14.77 11.05 3.92
CA PHE A 22 -13.59 10.19 3.83
C PHE A 22 -12.34 10.87 4.39
N TYR A 23 -12.07 12.13 4.00
CA TYR A 23 -10.90 12.86 4.50
C TYR A 23 -10.96 13.05 6.02
N ALA A 24 -12.11 13.44 6.56
CA ALA A 24 -12.29 13.62 7.98
C ALA A 24 -12.10 12.30 8.76
N TRP A 25 -12.82 11.25 8.37
CA TRP A 25 -12.75 9.92 8.98
C TRP A 25 -11.34 9.32 8.94
N HIS A 26 -10.68 9.38 7.77
CA HIS A 26 -9.41 8.71 7.55
C HIS A 26 -8.27 9.29 8.39
N VAL A 27 -8.31 10.61 8.64
CA VAL A 27 -7.30 11.32 9.46
C VAL A 27 -7.62 11.25 10.96
N THR A 28 -8.91 11.35 11.31
CA THR A 28 -9.32 11.49 12.71
C THR A 28 -9.55 10.15 13.40
N GLU A 29 -10.03 9.14 12.68
CA GLU A 29 -10.37 7.84 13.25
C GLU A 29 -9.54 6.71 12.62
N HIS A 30 -9.64 6.48 11.32
CA HIS A 30 -9.22 5.21 10.73
C HIS A 30 -7.71 4.96 10.81
N ILE A 31 -6.87 5.89 10.32
CA ILE A 31 -5.41 5.72 10.39
C ILE A 31 -4.93 5.70 11.86
N PRO A 32 -5.38 6.62 12.76
CA PRO A 32 -5.07 6.53 14.18
C PRO A 32 -5.42 5.18 14.81
N GLU A 33 -6.61 4.67 14.53
CA GLU A 33 -7.09 3.39 15.05
C GLU A 33 -6.22 2.21 14.60
N ARG A 34 -5.80 2.19 13.33
CA ARG A 34 -4.89 1.14 12.81
C ARG A 34 -3.50 1.25 13.44
N ILE A 35 -2.97 2.47 13.58
CA ILE A 35 -1.66 2.70 14.21
C ILE A 35 -1.68 2.36 15.71
N GLY A 36 -2.82 2.45 16.39
CA GLY A 36 -3.00 1.98 17.77
C GLY A 36 -2.84 0.46 17.95
N ILE A 37 -3.01 -0.34 16.89
CA ILE A 37 -2.82 -1.81 16.98
C ILE A 37 -1.34 -2.13 17.14
N SER A 38 -1.02 -3.03 18.08
CA SER A 38 0.37 -3.46 18.31
C SER A 38 0.98 -4.05 17.04
N GLY A 39 2.20 -3.62 16.71
CA GLY A 39 2.93 -4.02 15.50
C GLY A 39 2.64 -3.17 14.26
N PHE A 40 1.64 -2.26 14.28
CA PHE A 40 1.51 -1.24 13.25
C PHE A 40 2.48 -0.11 13.55
N LEU A 41 3.31 0.28 12.57
CA LEU A 41 4.41 1.21 12.75
C LEU A 41 4.16 2.58 12.11
N ARG A 42 3.61 2.60 10.88
CA ARG A 42 3.31 3.81 10.13
C ARG A 42 2.12 3.59 9.20
N GLY A 43 1.23 4.59 9.11
CA GLY A 43 0.18 4.69 8.10
C GLY A 43 0.40 5.91 7.21
N ARG A 44 0.28 5.73 5.89
CA ARG A 44 0.45 6.79 4.89
C ARG A 44 -0.70 6.77 3.89
N ARG A 45 -1.30 7.94 3.61
CA ARG A 45 -2.27 8.09 2.53
C ARG A 45 -1.68 8.95 1.43
N TYR A 46 -1.86 8.49 0.21
CA TYR A 46 -1.45 9.15 -1.01
C TYR A 46 -2.66 9.41 -1.91
N ARG A 47 -2.58 10.44 -2.75
CA ARG A 47 -3.58 10.76 -3.76
C ARG A 47 -2.93 10.79 -5.15
N ALA A 48 -3.66 10.33 -6.16
CA ALA A 48 -3.26 10.36 -7.56
C ALA A 48 -2.91 11.79 -8.03
N THR A 49 -1.84 11.90 -8.81
CA THR A 49 -1.36 13.18 -9.35
C THR A 49 -1.89 13.49 -10.75
N ASP A 50 -2.53 12.50 -11.38
CA ASP A 50 -3.11 12.63 -12.73
C ASP A 50 -4.40 11.83 -12.88
N THR A 51 -5.12 12.06 -13.97
CA THR A 51 -6.39 11.39 -14.27
C THR A 51 -6.23 9.98 -14.86
N LYS A 52 -5.01 9.53 -15.12
CA LYS A 52 -4.71 8.18 -15.63
C LYS A 52 -4.45 7.20 -14.49
N THR A 53 -4.07 7.72 -13.34
CA THR A 53 -3.83 6.92 -12.14
C THR A 53 -5.16 6.49 -11.51
N HIS A 54 -5.39 5.20 -11.48
CA HIS A 54 -6.60 4.61 -10.89
C HIS A 54 -6.27 3.35 -10.07
N PRO A 55 -6.89 3.17 -8.88
CA PRO A 55 -7.79 4.07 -8.16
C PRO A 55 -7.10 5.35 -7.65
N GLU A 56 -7.92 6.36 -7.24
CA GLU A 56 -7.44 7.69 -6.87
C GLU A 56 -6.56 7.70 -5.62
N PHE A 57 -6.87 6.86 -4.64
CA PHE A 57 -6.15 6.83 -3.37
C PHE A 57 -5.33 5.55 -3.23
N PHE A 58 -4.18 5.71 -2.59
CA PHE A 58 -3.35 4.61 -2.12
C PHE A 58 -3.03 4.80 -0.64
N THR A 59 -3.32 3.80 0.18
CA THR A 59 -2.99 3.78 1.60
C THR A 59 -2.04 2.64 1.89
N LEU A 60 -0.96 2.92 2.62
CA LEU A 60 0.05 1.96 3.00
C LEU A 60 0.19 1.95 4.53
N TYR A 61 -0.07 0.81 5.15
CA TYR A 61 0.31 0.55 6.53
C TYR A 61 1.55 -0.33 6.56
N GLU A 62 2.56 0.10 7.29
CA GLU A 62 3.78 -0.65 7.52
C GLU A 62 3.69 -1.33 8.88
N VAL A 63 3.95 -2.61 8.91
CA VAL A 63 3.80 -3.44 10.10
C VAL A 63 5.10 -4.20 10.39
N GLU A 64 5.35 -4.43 11.67
CA GLU A 64 6.58 -5.01 12.18
C GLU A 64 6.90 -6.36 11.51
N THR A 65 5.95 -7.28 11.54
CA THR A 65 6.04 -8.60 10.90
C THR A 65 4.75 -8.94 10.17
N PHE A 66 4.79 -9.93 9.28
CA PHE A 66 3.58 -10.40 8.59
C PHE A 66 2.50 -10.92 9.56
N ALA A 67 2.88 -11.55 10.67
CA ALA A 67 1.95 -12.08 11.67
C ALA A 67 1.01 -11.00 12.24
N VAL A 68 1.42 -9.73 12.22
CA VAL A 68 0.56 -8.60 12.64
C VAL A 68 -0.67 -8.49 11.74
N THR A 69 -0.56 -8.77 10.44
CA THR A 69 -1.66 -8.66 9.47
C THR A 69 -2.76 -9.72 9.66
N THR A 70 -2.46 -10.77 10.42
CA THR A 70 -3.39 -11.87 10.78
C THR A 70 -3.61 -11.97 12.28
N SER A 71 -3.10 -11.00 13.07
CA SER A 71 -3.24 -11.00 14.53
C SER A 71 -4.69 -10.84 14.96
N GLN A 72 -5.03 -11.41 16.11
CA GLN A 72 -6.38 -11.30 16.68
C GLN A 72 -6.78 -9.84 16.86
N ALA A 73 -5.89 -8.97 17.37
CA ALA A 73 -6.15 -7.56 17.56
C ALA A 73 -6.52 -6.84 16.25
N TYR A 74 -5.86 -7.18 15.13
CA TYR A 74 -6.21 -6.61 13.84
C TYR A 74 -7.52 -7.18 13.30
N LEU A 75 -7.73 -8.50 13.39
CA LEU A 75 -8.97 -9.15 12.97
C LEU A 75 -10.19 -8.65 13.77
N ASP A 76 -10.05 -8.46 15.08
CA ASP A 76 -11.09 -7.89 15.94
C ASP A 76 -11.50 -6.49 15.44
N ARG A 77 -10.54 -5.67 15.03
CA ARG A 77 -10.81 -4.34 14.50
C ARG A 77 -11.54 -4.39 13.16
N LEU A 78 -11.14 -5.29 12.26
CA LEU A 78 -11.81 -5.50 10.97
C LEU A 78 -13.23 -6.09 11.13
N ASN A 79 -13.48 -6.83 12.19
CA ASN A 79 -14.78 -7.46 12.46
C ASN A 79 -15.71 -6.60 13.32
N ASN A 80 -15.20 -5.54 13.95
CA ASN A 80 -15.98 -4.60 14.74
C ASN A 80 -15.82 -3.16 14.23
N PRO A 81 -16.19 -2.87 12.95
CA PRO A 81 -16.09 -1.52 12.41
C PRO A 81 -17.02 -0.57 13.17
N THR A 82 -16.52 0.65 13.44
CA THR A 82 -17.32 1.70 14.08
C THR A 82 -18.50 2.13 13.20
N PRO A 83 -19.52 2.81 13.72
CA PRO A 83 -20.58 3.41 12.90
C PRO A 83 -20.01 4.36 11.83
N TRP A 84 -18.97 5.13 12.15
CA TRP A 84 -18.34 6.05 11.21
C TRP A 84 -17.61 5.29 10.09
N THR A 85 -16.86 4.22 10.43
CA THR A 85 -16.23 3.32 9.45
C THR A 85 -17.26 2.74 8.47
N LYS A 86 -18.41 2.25 8.96
CA LYS A 86 -19.47 1.70 8.12
C LYS A 86 -19.98 2.73 7.11
N THR A 87 -20.30 3.94 7.57
CA THR A 87 -20.78 5.02 6.70
C THR A 87 -19.71 5.48 5.71
N ALA A 88 -18.46 5.65 6.16
CA ALA A 88 -17.38 6.12 5.28
C ALA A 88 -17.06 5.13 4.15
N THR A 89 -17.12 3.82 4.43
CA THR A 89 -16.83 2.78 3.45
C THR A 89 -17.93 2.60 2.37
N GLU A 90 -19.13 3.13 2.56
CA GLU A 90 -20.18 3.16 1.53
C GLU A 90 -19.79 4.00 0.31
N ALA A 91 -18.94 5.01 0.52
CA ALA A 91 -18.43 5.87 -0.54
C ALA A 91 -17.25 5.24 -1.33
N PHE A 92 -16.70 4.11 -0.88
CA PHE A 92 -15.55 3.47 -1.53
C PHE A 92 -15.90 2.87 -2.88
N ARG A 93 -14.94 2.93 -3.81
CA ARG A 93 -15.02 2.34 -5.15
C ARG A 93 -13.72 1.64 -5.49
N ASP A 94 -13.82 0.55 -6.25
CA ASP A 94 -12.66 -0.18 -6.80
C ASP A 94 -11.58 -0.51 -5.75
N THR A 95 -12.02 -0.92 -4.56
CA THR A 95 -11.14 -1.19 -3.44
C THR A 95 -10.38 -2.50 -3.64
N SER A 96 -9.05 -2.40 -3.61
CA SER A 96 -8.14 -3.54 -3.63
C SER A 96 -7.25 -3.49 -2.38
N ARG A 97 -7.28 -4.54 -1.54
CA ARG A 97 -6.53 -4.61 -0.28
C ARG A 97 -5.69 -5.88 -0.23
N GLY A 98 -4.38 -5.74 -0.05
CA GLY A 98 -3.44 -6.84 0.14
C GLY A 98 -2.72 -6.78 1.49
N ALA A 99 -2.63 -7.92 2.17
CA ALA A 99 -1.64 -8.20 3.21
C ALA A 99 -0.40 -8.77 2.51
N CYS A 100 0.76 -8.12 2.65
CA CYS A 100 1.88 -8.37 1.76
C CYS A 100 3.19 -8.54 2.53
N HIS A 101 4.00 -9.50 2.09
CA HIS A 101 5.38 -9.64 2.52
C HIS A 101 6.28 -8.65 1.80
N VAL A 102 7.11 -7.92 2.51
CA VAL A 102 8.16 -7.08 1.93
C VAL A 102 9.32 -7.99 1.52
N ILE A 103 9.57 -8.08 0.21
CA ILE A 103 10.67 -8.88 -0.34
C ILE A 103 12.00 -8.12 -0.18
N LYS A 104 11.99 -6.85 -0.54
CA LYS A 104 13.15 -5.95 -0.44
C LYS A 104 12.69 -4.52 -0.19
N SER A 105 13.37 -3.83 0.69
CA SER A 105 13.14 -2.42 0.97
C SER A 105 14.49 -1.72 1.13
N VAL A 106 14.76 -0.71 0.32
CA VAL A 106 16.03 0.03 0.29
C VAL A 106 15.79 1.53 0.11
N GLY A 107 16.78 2.32 0.48
CA GLY A 107 16.80 3.77 0.29
C GLY A 107 16.99 4.53 1.60
N PRO A 108 17.39 5.82 1.52
CA PRO A 108 17.74 6.61 2.71
C PRO A 108 16.53 7.11 3.51
N GLY A 109 15.31 7.07 2.95
CA GLY A 109 14.15 7.66 3.63
C GLY A 109 12.84 7.46 2.88
N SER A 110 11.93 8.41 3.06
CA SER A 110 10.65 8.49 2.34
C SER A 110 10.59 9.75 1.50
N GLY A 111 9.99 9.67 0.32
CA GLY A 111 9.73 10.81 -0.56
C GLY A 111 8.27 11.21 -0.56
N GLY A 112 8.00 12.44 -1.02
CA GLY A 112 6.64 12.96 -1.17
C GLY A 112 5.94 12.44 -2.42
N ASN A 113 6.69 11.97 -3.44
CA ASN A 113 6.16 11.44 -4.69
C ASN A 113 6.37 9.94 -4.74
N LEU A 114 5.35 9.21 -5.15
CA LEU A 114 5.32 7.75 -5.16
C LEU A 114 4.82 7.23 -6.51
N ALA A 115 5.52 6.25 -7.07
CA ALA A 115 4.96 5.36 -8.09
C ALA A 115 4.62 4.01 -7.47
N THR A 116 3.43 3.49 -7.76
CA THR A 116 3.07 2.09 -7.54
C THR A 116 3.05 1.38 -8.87
N ILE A 117 3.74 0.25 -9.00
CA ILE A 117 3.71 -0.59 -10.19
C ILE A 117 3.17 -1.94 -9.74
N ARG A 118 1.90 -2.22 -10.03
CA ARG A 118 1.21 -3.48 -9.73
C ARG A 118 1.35 -4.41 -10.91
N PHE A 119 1.65 -5.68 -10.69
CA PHE A 119 1.89 -6.63 -11.79
C PHE A 119 1.75 -8.08 -11.35
N ASP A 120 1.72 -8.96 -12.33
CA ASP A 120 1.77 -10.40 -12.14
C ASP A 120 3.15 -10.94 -12.50
N VAL A 121 3.52 -12.06 -11.87
CA VAL A 121 4.69 -12.86 -12.18
C VAL A 121 4.19 -14.20 -12.72
N ALA A 122 4.82 -14.70 -13.80
CA ALA A 122 4.44 -15.98 -14.37
C ALA A 122 4.62 -17.12 -13.35
N SER A 123 3.65 -18.03 -13.30
CA SER A 123 3.68 -19.19 -12.41
C SER A 123 4.99 -19.99 -12.59
N GLY A 124 5.61 -20.36 -11.45
CA GLY A 124 6.89 -21.06 -11.42
C GLY A 124 8.11 -20.17 -11.65
N LYS A 125 7.93 -18.84 -11.84
CA LYS A 125 9.01 -17.87 -11.98
C LYS A 125 9.23 -17.01 -10.74
N GLU A 126 8.48 -17.23 -9.66
CA GLU A 126 8.43 -16.36 -8.47
C GLU A 126 9.81 -16.23 -7.82
N GLN A 127 10.57 -17.33 -7.69
CA GLN A 127 11.91 -17.30 -7.08
C GLN A 127 12.92 -16.52 -7.94
N ALA A 128 12.89 -16.69 -9.26
CA ALA A 128 13.74 -15.96 -10.19
C ALA A 128 13.37 -14.46 -10.21
N ALA A 129 12.06 -14.16 -10.22
CA ALA A 129 11.54 -12.80 -10.15
C ALA A 129 11.97 -12.11 -8.84
N LYS A 130 11.87 -12.82 -7.71
CA LYS A 130 12.30 -12.32 -6.40
C LYS A 130 13.76 -11.88 -6.41
N ALA A 131 14.64 -12.71 -6.96
CA ALA A 131 16.08 -12.40 -7.06
C ALA A 131 16.31 -11.20 -7.99
N ALA A 132 15.86 -11.28 -9.24
CA ALA A 132 16.13 -10.26 -10.26
C ALA A 132 15.53 -8.89 -9.90
N LEU A 133 14.28 -8.87 -9.41
CA LEU A 133 13.63 -7.61 -9.01
C LEU A 133 14.21 -7.04 -7.71
N SER A 134 14.73 -7.86 -6.79
CA SER A 134 15.46 -7.38 -5.61
C SER A 134 16.74 -6.65 -6.01
N ASP A 135 17.51 -7.20 -6.96
CA ASP A 135 18.72 -6.56 -7.49
C ASP A 135 18.39 -5.26 -8.23
N LEU A 136 17.32 -5.28 -9.02
CA LEU A 136 16.84 -4.09 -9.72
C LEU A 136 16.45 -2.98 -8.73
N VAL A 137 15.62 -3.28 -7.73
CA VAL A 137 15.22 -2.34 -6.67
C VAL A 137 16.44 -1.79 -5.92
N GLN A 138 17.44 -2.65 -5.63
CA GLN A 138 18.70 -2.21 -5.03
C GLN A 138 19.45 -1.21 -5.94
N SER A 139 19.44 -1.42 -7.25
CA SER A 139 20.07 -0.51 -8.21
C SER A 139 19.34 0.83 -8.29
N LEU A 140 17.99 0.82 -8.26
CA LEU A 140 17.17 2.02 -8.31
C LEU A 140 17.43 2.97 -7.13
N SER A 141 17.68 2.42 -5.93
CA SER A 141 17.96 3.25 -4.73
C SER A 141 19.25 4.10 -4.84
N ARG A 142 20.08 3.82 -5.83
CA ARG A 142 21.31 4.60 -6.12
C ARG A 142 21.08 5.75 -7.11
N LEU A 143 19.91 5.82 -7.71
CA LEU A 143 19.57 6.92 -8.65
C LEU A 143 19.36 8.22 -7.88
N PRO A 144 19.76 9.36 -8.46
CA PRO A 144 19.60 10.66 -7.80
C PRO A 144 18.13 10.92 -7.41
N GLN A 145 17.92 11.35 -6.15
CA GLN A 145 16.61 11.71 -5.58
C GLN A 145 15.61 10.54 -5.45
N VAL A 146 16.01 9.30 -5.69
CA VAL A 146 15.26 8.13 -5.25
C VAL A 146 15.48 7.96 -3.76
N THR A 147 14.44 8.14 -2.98
CA THR A 147 14.48 8.10 -1.51
C THR A 147 14.10 6.73 -0.95
N GLY A 148 13.33 5.95 -1.74
CA GLY A 148 12.94 4.59 -1.40
C GLY A 148 12.58 3.78 -2.64
N ALA A 149 12.95 2.50 -2.63
CA ALA A 149 12.54 1.52 -3.63
C ALA A 149 12.23 0.20 -2.92
N HIS A 150 11.04 -0.33 -3.15
CA HIS A 150 10.52 -1.48 -2.39
C HIS A 150 9.80 -2.43 -3.31
N ILE A 151 9.92 -3.72 -3.05
CA ILE A 151 9.14 -4.77 -3.71
C ILE A 151 8.44 -5.61 -2.66
N ALA A 152 7.17 -5.92 -2.90
CA ALA A 152 6.35 -6.76 -2.05
C ALA A 152 5.51 -7.74 -2.87
N ALA A 153 5.16 -8.86 -2.23
CA ALA A 153 4.23 -9.85 -2.76
C ALA A 153 3.05 -10.02 -1.81
N THR A 154 1.86 -10.12 -2.38
CA THR A 154 0.62 -10.31 -1.65
C THR A 154 0.47 -11.77 -1.22
N ASP A 155 0.12 -11.98 0.04
CA ASP A 155 -0.41 -13.24 0.52
C ASP A 155 -1.91 -13.28 0.21
N LEU A 156 -2.29 -14.09 -0.78
CA LEU A 156 -3.66 -14.14 -1.27
C LEU A 156 -4.62 -14.77 -0.25
N ASP A 157 -4.15 -15.73 0.54
CA ASP A 157 -4.98 -16.39 1.56
C ASP A 157 -5.32 -15.41 2.68
N ALA A 158 -4.33 -14.72 3.23
CA ALA A 158 -4.53 -13.70 4.25
C ALA A 158 -5.35 -12.50 3.74
N SER A 159 -5.17 -12.14 2.45
CA SER A 159 -5.91 -11.04 1.82
C SER A 159 -7.36 -11.41 1.52
N GLY A 160 -7.66 -12.69 1.26
CA GLY A 160 -8.99 -13.21 0.92
C GLY A 160 -9.93 -13.39 2.12
N VAL A 161 -9.46 -13.21 3.35
CA VAL A 161 -10.28 -13.35 4.55
C VAL A 161 -11.42 -12.33 4.55
N LYS A 162 -12.65 -12.80 4.57
CA LYS A 162 -13.86 -11.97 4.65
C LYS A 162 -14.06 -11.48 6.08
N THR A 163 -14.21 -10.18 6.25
CA THR A 163 -14.42 -9.53 7.54
C THR A 163 -15.72 -8.71 7.53
N ALA A 164 -16.19 -8.27 8.71
CA ALA A 164 -17.39 -7.44 8.79
C ALA A 164 -17.23 -6.11 8.01
N GLU A 165 -16.01 -5.56 7.95
CA GLU A 165 -15.70 -4.34 7.18
C GLU A 165 -15.82 -4.56 5.66
N SER A 166 -15.57 -5.78 5.16
CA SER A 166 -15.67 -6.11 3.74
C SER A 166 -17.01 -6.76 3.33
N LYS A 167 -17.78 -7.23 4.31
CA LYS A 167 -19.03 -7.97 4.05
C LYS A 167 -20.08 -7.08 3.38
N GLY A 168 -20.64 -7.56 2.28
CA GLY A 168 -21.71 -6.87 1.55
C GLY A 168 -21.23 -5.78 0.60
N ARG A 169 -19.94 -5.50 0.55
CA ARG A 169 -19.35 -4.53 -0.39
C ARG A 169 -19.17 -5.18 -1.78
N SER A 170 -19.63 -4.48 -2.82
CA SER A 170 -19.52 -4.91 -4.22
C SER A 170 -18.35 -4.24 -4.97
N ASP A 171 -17.69 -3.28 -4.36
CA ASP A 171 -16.58 -2.51 -4.95
C ASP A 171 -15.21 -3.18 -4.78
N ILE A 172 -15.15 -4.34 -4.09
CA ILE A 172 -13.89 -5.01 -3.78
C ILE A 172 -13.35 -5.73 -5.00
N GLN A 173 -12.10 -5.42 -5.33
CA GLN A 173 -11.29 -6.02 -6.39
C GLN A 173 -10.20 -6.93 -5.81
N ALA A 174 -9.71 -7.87 -6.61
CA ALA A 174 -8.56 -8.68 -6.22
C ALA A 174 -7.32 -7.80 -5.98
N PRO A 175 -6.53 -8.09 -4.95
CA PRO A 175 -5.26 -7.40 -4.76
C PRO A 175 -4.26 -7.80 -5.86
N PRO A 176 -3.27 -6.92 -6.18
CA PRO A 176 -2.19 -7.29 -7.09
C PRO A 176 -1.35 -8.41 -6.48
N ASN A 177 -0.89 -9.36 -7.29
CA ASN A 177 -0.01 -10.43 -6.81
C ASN A 177 1.33 -9.88 -6.32
N TRP A 178 1.91 -8.94 -7.08
CA TRP A 178 3.17 -8.27 -6.78
C TRP A 178 3.06 -6.77 -7.03
N PHE A 179 3.86 -5.99 -6.33
CA PHE A 179 4.02 -4.57 -6.66
C PHE A 179 5.39 -4.04 -6.24
N VAL A 180 5.82 -3.01 -6.97
CA VAL A 180 6.97 -2.17 -6.64
C VAL A 180 6.46 -0.80 -6.22
N LEU A 181 7.08 -0.24 -5.17
CA LEU A 181 6.91 1.14 -4.73
C LEU A 181 8.22 1.89 -4.96
N ILE A 182 8.15 3.06 -5.59
CA ILE A 182 9.31 3.94 -5.82
C ILE A 182 8.98 5.30 -5.26
N GLU A 183 9.78 5.75 -4.30
CA GLU A 183 9.63 7.04 -3.64
C GLU A 183 10.74 8.00 -4.11
N THR A 184 10.38 9.24 -4.43
CA THR A 184 11.32 10.26 -4.92
C THR A 184 11.03 11.63 -4.31
N CYS A 185 12.04 12.53 -4.39
CA CYS A 185 11.87 13.92 -3.96
C CYS A 185 10.94 14.71 -4.88
N THR A 186 10.99 14.46 -6.19
CA THR A 186 10.15 15.15 -7.19
C THR A 186 9.50 14.16 -8.15
N ALA A 187 8.36 14.52 -8.75
CA ALA A 187 7.60 13.65 -9.63
C ALA A 187 8.38 13.25 -10.90
N GLU A 188 9.20 14.15 -11.44
CA GLU A 188 9.98 13.91 -12.65
C GLU A 188 10.98 12.78 -12.47
N ARG A 189 11.45 12.54 -11.24
CA ARG A 189 12.42 11.49 -10.92
C ARG A 189 11.82 10.09 -10.89
N LEU A 190 10.50 9.97 -10.97
CA LEU A 190 9.82 8.68 -11.05
C LEU A 190 9.98 8.01 -12.44
N LYS A 191 10.18 8.79 -13.51
CA LYS A 191 10.16 8.29 -14.90
C LYS A 191 11.20 7.19 -15.14
N GLU A 192 12.46 7.47 -14.88
CA GLU A 192 13.56 6.51 -15.15
C GLU A 192 13.42 5.20 -14.35
N PRO A 193 13.15 5.23 -13.02
CA PRO A 193 12.92 4.00 -12.27
C PRO A 193 11.74 3.17 -12.78
N ILE A 194 10.62 3.82 -13.13
CA ILE A 194 9.44 3.14 -13.70
C ILE A 194 9.82 2.42 -14.99
N GLU A 195 10.49 3.10 -15.93
CA GLU A 195 10.91 2.51 -17.20
C GLU A 195 11.82 1.29 -16.99
N LYS A 196 12.71 1.34 -15.99
CA LYS A 196 13.59 0.21 -15.68
C LYS A 196 12.80 -1.00 -15.17
N ILE A 197 11.81 -0.80 -14.30
CA ILE A 197 10.93 -1.88 -13.81
C ILE A 197 10.11 -2.46 -14.96
N LEU A 198 9.51 -1.64 -15.82
CA LEU A 198 8.66 -2.07 -16.93
C LEU A 198 9.40 -2.87 -18.00
N ARG A 199 10.74 -2.74 -18.11
CA ARG A 199 11.57 -3.54 -19.02
C ARG A 199 11.91 -4.93 -18.49
N SER A 200 11.59 -5.24 -17.23
CA SER A 200 11.85 -6.55 -16.66
C SER A 200 10.93 -7.60 -17.26
N GLU A 201 11.48 -8.73 -17.71
CA GLU A 201 10.72 -9.87 -18.21
C GLU A 201 9.76 -10.49 -17.18
N PHE A 202 10.00 -10.23 -15.90
CA PHE A 202 9.18 -10.72 -14.79
C PHE A 202 7.93 -9.86 -14.51
N VAL A 203 7.83 -8.67 -15.11
CA VAL A 203 6.72 -7.74 -14.90
C VAL A 203 5.68 -7.94 -15.99
N GLN A 204 4.61 -8.68 -15.67
CA GLN A 204 3.50 -8.95 -16.57
C GLN A 204 2.29 -8.07 -16.24
N THR A 205 1.53 -7.69 -17.26
CA THR A 205 0.29 -6.90 -17.12
C THR A 205 0.43 -5.69 -16.15
N PRO A 206 1.47 -4.84 -16.32
CA PRO A 206 1.74 -3.79 -15.35
C PRO A 206 0.64 -2.72 -15.31
N ASN A 207 0.28 -2.29 -14.10
CA ASN A 207 -0.56 -1.14 -13.85
C ASN A 207 0.24 -0.12 -13.02
N VAL A 208 0.47 1.06 -13.58
CA VAL A 208 1.28 2.13 -12.97
C VAL A 208 0.37 3.21 -12.43
N GLY A 209 0.57 3.59 -11.16
CA GLY A 209 -0.08 4.74 -10.54
C GLY A 209 0.95 5.73 -10.00
N LEU A 210 0.69 7.02 -10.20
CA LEU A 210 1.52 8.13 -9.72
C LEU A 210 0.78 8.89 -8.62
N TYR A 211 1.41 9.02 -7.47
CA TYR A 211 0.78 9.53 -6.26
C TYR A 211 1.64 10.56 -5.55
N VAL A 212 0.98 11.42 -4.78
CA VAL A 212 1.61 12.36 -3.85
C VAL A 212 1.15 12.06 -2.43
N LEU A 213 2.05 12.14 -1.47
CA LEU A 213 1.77 11.95 -0.06
C LEU A 213 0.89 13.10 0.47
N GLU A 214 -0.26 12.75 1.09
CA GLU A 214 -1.15 13.72 1.73
C GLU A 214 -1.09 13.67 3.25
N TYR A 215 -0.91 12.46 3.81
CA TYR A 215 -0.94 12.26 5.25
C TYR A 215 -0.06 11.09 5.66
N ALA A 216 0.66 11.26 6.77
CA ALA A 216 1.44 10.21 7.40
C ALA A 216 1.30 10.27 8.92
N ARG A 217 1.12 9.12 9.56
CA ARG A 217 1.14 8.96 11.02
C ARG A 217 2.08 7.83 11.39
N LEU A 218 3.02 8.14 12.26
CA LEU A 218 3.90 7.18 12.92
C LEU A 218 3.28 6.74 14.25
N ARG A 219 3.54 5.52 14.64
CA ARG A 219 3.27 5.07 16.01
C ARG A 219 4.18 5.83 16.97
N THR A 220 3.60 6.34 18.05
CA THR A 220 4.31 7.02 19.14
C THR A 220 4.15 6.25 20.43
N ASP A 221 4.89 6.64 21.48
CA ASP A 221 4.73 6.02 22.80
C ASP A 221 3.35 6.26 23.40
N HIS A 222 2.66 7.32 23.00
CA HIS A 222 1.27 7.59 23.40
C HIS A 222 0.24 6.63 22.79
N ASP A 223 0.62 5.90 21.73
CA ASP A 223 -0.24 4.90 21.09
C ASP A 223 -0.08 3.49 21.73
N ARG A 224 0.69 3.39 22.84
CA ARG A 224 1.01 2.12 23.53
C ARG A 224 0.09 1.85 24.74
N GLY A 225 -1.11 2.41 24.73
CA GLY A 225 -2.13 2.24 25.77
C GLY A 225 -2.96 0.97 25.63
#